data_4fb137ef5672a62eaa2122387e8a71a1
#
_entry.id   4fb137ef5672a62eaa2122387e8a71a1
#
_cell.length_a   1.000
_cell.length_b   1.000
_cell.length_c   1.000
_cell.angle_alpha   90.00
_cell.angle_beta   90.00
_cell.angle_gamma   90.00
#
_symmetry.space_group_name_H-M   'P 1'
#
loop_
_entity.id
_entity.type
_entity.pdbx_description
1 polymer ?
#
loop_
_entity_poly.entity_id
_entity_poly.type
_entity_poly.pdbx_seq_one_letter_code
_entity_poly.pdbx_strand_id
1 'polypeptide(L)'
;MTEYAIRLKDITKSYNMYAKPSDRFREALNPFKKSYHDVFYALKNVNVEIKKGEMIGFVGENGSGKSTMLKIITGVLTPTSGTMEIEGKISALLELGSGFNPEYSGYENIYLNGMVLGFSREEVDEMVDDIIEFADIGDHIYQPVKTYSSGMFVRLAFAVAINVNPDILIVDEALAVGDLEFQLKCMEKFTEIKNSGKTILFVSHDISSIRRFCDRSYWLKNGEVVEYGDTMEVTTNYENFLKKKSVKTVDRNKNQVERFAAPDIVDVTKAELLDKD
;
A
#
# COMPACT_ATOMS: atom_id res chain seq x y z
N MET A 1 -22.39 20.13 -5.22
CA MET A 1 -21.61 18.88 -5.17
C MET A 1 -20.15 19.27 -5.09
N THR A 2 -19.40 18.71 -4.18
CA THR A 2 -17.96 18.98 -4.09
C THR A 2 -17.25 18.42 -5.32
N GLU A 3 -16.26 19.14 -5.84
CA GLU A 3 -15.44 18.72 -6.99
C GLU A 3 -14.49 17.57 -6.60
N TYR A 4 -14.22 17.40 -5.30
CA TYR A 4 -13.23 16.48 -4.76
C TYR A 4 -13.88 15.22 -4.20
N ALA A 5 -13.27 14.06 -4.49
CA ALA A 5 -13.59 12.79 -3.86
C ALA A 5 -12.85 12.63 -2.52
N ILE A 6 -11.62 13.11 -2.46
CA ILE A 6 -10.77 13.07 -1.25
C ILE A 6 -10.05 14.40 -1.09
N ARG A 7 -10.09 14.94 0.14
CA ARG A 7 -9.29 16.10 0.53
C ARG A 7 -8.68 15.87 1.90
N LEU A 8 -7.36 15.86 1.95
CA LEU A 8 -6.56 15.81 3.16
C LEU A 8 -5.89 17.18 3.36
N LYS A 9 -6.04 17.78 4.56
CA LYS A 9 -5.41 19.05 4.90
C LYS A 9 -4.57 18.88 6.17
N ASP A 10 -3.27 19.16 6.06
CA ASP A 10 -2.29 19.16 7.14
C ASP A 10 -2.28 17.86 7.96
N ILE A 11 -2.54 16.73 7.28
CA ILE A 11 -2.60 15.42 7.92
C ILE A 11 -1.23 15.07 8.49
N THR A 12 -1.22 14.86 9.80
CA THR A 12 -0.04 14.40 10.53
C THR A 12 -0.39 13.13 11.29
N LYS A 13 0.48 12.13 11.21
CA LYS A 13 0.41 10.92 12.02
C LYS A 13 1.74 10.68 12.72
N SER A 14 1.73 10.76 14.03
CA SER A 14 2.90 10.53 14.88
C SER A 14 2.70 9.35 15.83
N TYR A 15 3.80 8.75 16.22
CA TYR A 15 3.86 7.67 17.21
C TYR A 15 4.92 7.99 18.25
N ASN A 16 4.59 7.79 19.53
CA ASN A 16 5.54 7.90 20.62
C ASN A 16 6.34 6.61 20.73
N MET A 17 7.64 6.68 20.46
CA MET A 17 8.57 5.56 20.46
C MET A 17 9.35 5.54 21.79
N TYR A 18 9.09 4.55 22.63
CA TYR A 18 9.75 4.38 23.91
C TYR A 18 10.93 3.41 23.78
N ALA A 19 12.10 3.79 24.29
CA ALA A 19 13.28 2.91 24.27
C ALA A 19 13.08 1.67 25.15
N LYS A 20 12.28 1.78 26.23
CA LYS A 20 11.93 0.69 27.14
C LYS A 20 10.44 0.74 27.48
N PRO A 21 9.74 -0.41 27.63
CA PRO A 21 8.35 -0.42 28.06
C PRO A 21 8.09 0.32 29.39
N SER A 22 9.07 0.29 30.31
CA SER A 22 9.00 1.00 31.60
C SER A 22 8.96 2.52 31.46
N ASP A 23 9.48 3.09 30.36
CA ASP A 23 9.53 4.54 30.19
C ASP A 23 8.15 5.13 29.96
N ARG A 24 7.23 4.37 29.36
CA ARG A 24 5.82 4.75 29.25
C ARG A 24 5.14 4.92 30.63
N PHE A 25 5.41 4.00 31.55
CA PHE A 25 4.90 4.11 32.94
C PHE A 25 5.55 5.26 33.68
N ARG A 26 6.87 5.47 33.52
CA ARG A 26 7.59 6.59 34.13
C ARG A 26 7.07 7.93 33.65
N GLU A 27 6.76 8.04 32.35
CA GLU A 27 6.19 9.25 31.78
C GLU A 27 4.79 9.53 32.35
N ALA A 28 3.92 8.49 32.41
CA ALA A 28 2.56 8.62 32.92
C ALA A 28 2.51 9.03 34.41
N LEU A 29 3.48 8.58 35.22
CA LEU A 29 3.56 8.86 36.65
C LEU A 29 4.39 10.10 36.99
N ASN A 30 5.02 10.74 36.01
CA ASN A 30 5.91 11.90 36.27
C ASN A 30 5.11 13.20 36.41
N PRO A 31 5.04 13.81 37.61
CA PRO A 31 4.30 15.04 37.82
C PRO A 31 4.88 16.25 37.04
N PHE A 32 6.14 16.18 36.63
CA PHE A 32 6.83 17.23 35.88
C PHE A 32 6.67 17.10 34.37
N LYS A 33 5.84 16.16 33.88
CA LYS A 33 5.54 15.93 32.42
C LYS A 33 6.82 15.79 31.57
N LYS A 34 7.89 15.22 32.10
CA LYS A 34 9.12 14.96 31.35
C LYS A 34 8.83 13.86 30.32
N SER A 35 9.04 14.16 29.03
CA SER A 35 8.94 13.17 27.95
C SER A 35 10.10 12.17 28.01
N TYR A 36 9.77 10.87 27.87
CA TYR A 36 10.73 9.76 27.80
C TYR A 36 10.60 9.00 26.47
N HIS A 37 9.94 9.61 25.47
CA HIS A 37 9.77 9.04 24.14
C HIS A 37 10.36 9.96 23.08
N ASP A 38 10.76 9.33 21.98
CA ASP A 38 11.03 10.03 20.72
C ASP A 38 9.75 10.01 19.88
N VAL A 39 9.47 11.11 19.17
CA VAL A 39 8.32 11.21 18.29
C VAL A 39 8.72 10.80 16.89
N PHE A 40 8.13 9.70 16.40
CA PHE A 40 8.26 9.27 15.01
C PHE A 40 7.07 9.77 14.20
N TYR A 41 7.33 10.49 13.12
CA TYR A 41 6.30 10.98 12.21
C TYR A 41 6.19 10.03 11.01
N ALA A 42 5.09 9.30 10.94
CA ALA A 42 4.76 8.47 9.78
C ALA A 42 4.21 9.31 8.62
N LEU A 43 3.48 10.39 8.96
CA LEU A 43 3.05 11.44 8.04
C LEU A 43 3.23 12.80 8.73
N LYS A 44 3.60 13.83 7.96
CA LYS A 44 3.84 15.18 8.47
C LYS A 44 3.32 16.23 7.51
N ASN A 45 2.27 16.92 7.93
CA ASN A 45 1.61 18.01 7.18
C ASN A 45 1.29 17.62 5.73
N VAL A 46 0.74 16.42 5.53
CA VAL A 46 0.38 15.90 4.20
C VAL A 46 -0.89 16.58 3.71
N ASN A 47 -0.81 17.15 2.52
CA ASN A 47 -1.93 17.75 1.80
C ASN A 47 -2.14 16.96 0.50
N VAL A 48 -3.36 16.46 0.28
CA VAL A 48 -3.74 15.69 -0.90
C VAL A 48 -5.15 16.11 -1.33
N GLU A 49 -5.32 16.41 -2.60
CA GLU A 49 -6.61 16.72 -3.19
C GLU A 49 -6.80 15.87 -4.44
N ILE A 50 -7.87 15.07 -4.46
CA ILE A 50 -8.22 14.16 -5.55
C ILE A 50 -9.62 14.50 -6.01
N LYS A 51 -9.76 14.85 -7.27
CA LYS A 51 -11.07 15.15 -7.88
C LYS A 51 -11.82 13.86 -8.17
N LYS A 52 -13.15 13.98 -8.26
CA LYS A 52 -13.99 12.85 -8.70
C LYS A 52 -13.62 12.44 -10.12
N GLY A 53 -13.50 11.14 -10.34
CA GLY A 53 -13.13 10.57 -11.63
C GLY A 53 -11.64 10.64 -11.97
N GLU A 54 -10.78 11.15 -11.08
CA GLU A 54 -9.33 11.12 -11.30
C GLU A 54 -8.73 9.75 -10.95
N MET A 55 -7.71 9.36 -11.70
CA MET A 55 -6.84 8.25 -11.38
C MET A 55 -5.46 8.76 -10.97
N ILE A 56 -5.16 8.65 -9.67
CA ILE A 56 -3.97 9.24 -9.04
C ILE A 56 -3.00 8.16 -8.61
N GLY A 57 -1.74 8.31 -9.02
CA GLY A 57 -0.64 7.45 -8.59
C GLY A 57 0.05 7.94 -7.33
N PHE A 58 0.49 7.00 -6.46
CA PHE A 58 1.34 7.31 -5.31
C PHE A 58 2.65 6.55 -5.42
N VAL A 59 3.76 7.30 -5.52
CA VAL A 59 5.12 6.75 -5.57
C VAL A 59 5.90 7.13 -4.32
N GLY A 60 6.90 6.32 -3.98
CA GLY A 60 7.79 6.56 -2.85
C GLY A 60 8.39 5.26 -2.32
N GLU A 61 9.50 5.36 -1.60
CA GLU A 61 10.20 4.21 -1.02
C GLU A 61 9.35 3.50 0.07
N ASN A 62 9.76 2.28 0.46
CA ASN A 62 9.20 1.62 1.64
C ASN A 62 9.42 2.49 2.87
N GLY A 63 8.38 2.63 3.70
CA GLY A 63 8.40 3.51 4.87
C GLY A 63 8.21 5.00 4.55
N SER A 64 7.91 5.40 3.30
CA SER A 64 7.64 6.80 2.97
C SER A 64 6.31 7.35 3.49
N GLY A 65 5.41 6.49 4.00
CA GLY A 65 4.11 6.89 4.56
C GLY A 65 2.90 6.49 3.71
N LYS A 66 3.06 5.89 2.52
CA LYS A 66 1.96 5.52 1.61
C LYS A 66 0.87 4.69 2.31
N SER A 67 1.23 3.54 2.88
CA SER A 67 0.27 2.66 3.56
C SER A 67 -0.37 3.32 4.79
N THR A 68 0.35 4.21 5.50
CA THR A 68 -0.21 4.98 6.61
C THR A 68 -1.27 5.97 6.11
N MET A 69 -0.99 6.65 5.00
CA MET A 69 -1.94 7.57 4.36
C MET A 69 -3.18 6.83 3.87
N LEU A 70 -3.02 5.68 3.20
CA LEU A 70 -4.14 4.87 2.74
C LEU A 70 -5.02 4.38 3.91
N LYS A 71 -4.41 3.92 5.02
CA LYS A 71 -5.15 3.53 6.24
C LYS A 71 -5.91 4.70 6.87
N ILE A 72 -5.41 5.92 6.75
CA ILE A 72 -6.15 7.11 7.18
C ILE A 72 -7.32 7.37 6.23
N ILE A 73 -7.12 7.31 4.91
CA ILE A 73 -8.18 7.50 3.91
C ILE A 73 -9.29 6.46 4.07
N THR A 74 -8.95 5.20 4.34
CA THR A 74 -9.95 4.12 4.57
C THR A 74 -10.60 4.17 5.95
N GLY A 75 -10.22 5.11 6.83
CA GLY A 75 -10.77 5.22 8.18
C GLY A 75 -10.24 4.19 9.19
N VAL A 76 -9.36 3.27 8.78
CA VAL A 76 -8.72 2.26 9.66
C VAL A 76 -7.80 2.92 10.69
N LEU A 77 -7.22 4.08 10.33
CA LEU A 77 -6.30 4.80 11.20
C LEU A 77 -6.70 6.27 11.34
N THR A 78 -6.86 6.74 12.58
CA THR A 78 -7.12 8.15 12.86
C THR A 78 -5.83 8.97 12.78
N PRO A 79 -5.81 10.12 12.09
CA PRO A 79 -4.67 11.04 12.10
C PRO A 79 -4.45 11.63 13.50
N THR A 80 -3.23 12.09 13.79
CA THR A 80 -2.90 12.81 15.04
C THR A 80 -3.40 14.24 14.98
N SER A 81 -3.35 14.87 13.80
CA SER A 81 -3.88 16.20 13.51
C SER A 81 -4.17 16.36 12.02
N GLY A 82 -4.87 17.43 11.68
CA GLY A 82 -5.34 17.72 10.32
C GLY A 82 -6.81 17.38 10.13
N THR A 83 -7.34 17.66 8.94
CA THR A 83 -8.74 17.38 8.57
C THR A 83 -8.80 16.55 7.32
N MET A 84 -9.82 15.69 7.24
CA MET A 84 -10.05 14.80 6.11
C MET A 84 -11.52 14.90 5.70
N GLU A 85 -11.76 15.09 4.41
CA GLU A 85 -13.07 15.05 3.78
C GLU A 85 -13.04 13.97 2.69
N ILE A 86 -14.01 13.05 2.73
CA ILE A 86 -14.17 11.99 1.74
C ILE A 86 -15.63 11.94 1.33
N GLU A 87 -15.87 11.86 0.03
CA GLU A 87 -17.23 11.80 -0.53
C GLU A 87 -17.37 10.56 -1.40
N GLY A 88 -18.19 9.62 -0.95
CA GLY A 88 -18.48 8.34 -1.62
C GLY A 88 -18.06 7.10 -0.84
N LYS A 89 -18.46 5.93 -1.36
CA LYS A 89 -18.10 4.62 -0.82
C LYS A 89 -16.71 4.23 -1.28
N ILE A 90 -15.86 3.79 -0.33
CA ILE A 90 -14.49 3.36 -0.60
C ILE A 90 -14.43 1.82 -0.64
N SER A 91 -13.81 1.26 -1.67
CA SER A 91 -13.30 -0.11 -1.65
C SER A 91 -11.77 -0.09 -1.74
N ALA A 92 -11.11 -0.88 -0.90
CA ALA A 92 -9.64 -0.92 -0.85
C ALA A 92 -9.13 -2.36 -1.02
N LEU A 93 -8.27 -2.57 -1.99
CA LEU A 93 -7.59 -3.84 -2.22
C LEU A 93 -6.43 -4.11 -1.22
N LEU A 94 -6.13 -3.14 -0.34
CA LEU A 94 -5.10 -3.22 0.70
C LEU A 94 -5.26 -4.39 1.67
N GLU A 95 -6.48 -4.79 1.91
CA GLU A 95 -6.85 -5.78 2.92
C GLU A 95 -7.78 -6.84 2.29
N LEU A 96 -7.33 -7.41 1.15
CA LEU A 96 -8.09 -8.45 0.44
C LEU A 96 -8.58 -9.54 1.40
N GLY A 97 -9.90 -9.66 1.54
CA GLY A 97 -10.54 -10.66 2.38
C GLY A 97 -10.43 -10.42 3.89
N SER A 98 -9.96 -9.26 4.35
CA SER A 98 -9.85 -8.96 5.80
C SER A 98 -11.19 -9.03 6.56
N GLY A 99 -12.31 -8.83 5.85
CA GLY A 99 -13.65 -8.95 6.39
C GLY A 99 -14.30 -10.33 6.23
N PHE A 100 -13.59 -11.31 5.65
CA PHE A 100 -14.17 -12.63 5.42
C PHE A 100 -14.26 -13.45 6.72
N ASN A 101 -15.41 -14.09 6.91
CA ASN A 101 -15.58 -15.09 7.97
C ASN A 101 -15.21 -16.48 7.39
N PRO A 102 -14.17 -17.14 7.90
CA PRO A 102 -13.71 -18.43 7.37
C PRO A 102 -14.77 -19.56 7.49
N GLU A 103 -15.73 -19.44 8.39
CA GLU A 103 -16.80 -20.44 8.58
C GLU A 103 -17.96 -20.26 7.59
N TYR A 104 -18.06 -19.10 6.94
CA TYR A 104 -19.08 -18.81 5.94
C TYR A 104 -18.63 -19.26 4.57
N SER A 105 -19.59 -19.57 3.70
CA SER A 105 -19.36 -19.83 2.28
C SER A 105 -18.82 -18.56 1.58
N GLY A 106 -18.25 -18.71 0.38
CA GLY A 106 -17.87 -17.57 -0.43
C GLY A 106 -19.06 -16.68 -0.75
N TYR A 107 -20.21 -17.28 -1.05
CA TYR A 107 -21.48 -16.58 -1.31
C TYR A 107 -21.90 -15.72 -0.12
N GLU A 108 -21.89 -16.25 1.11
CA GLU A 108 -22.22 -15.49 2.33
C GLU A 108 -21.20 -14.40 2.61
N ASN A 109 -19.92 -14.63 2.31
CA ASN A 109 -18.87 -13.64 2.45
C ASN A 109 -18.99 -12.47 1.47
N ILE A 110 -19.55 -12.68 0.26
CA ILE A 110 -19.86 -11.58 -0.66
C ILE A 110 -20.82 -10.59 0.02
N TYR A 111 -21.90 -11.08 0.61
CA TYR A 111 -22.87 -10.22 1.33
C TYR A 111 -22.29 -9.58 2.58
N LEU A 112 -21.58 -10.35 3.39
CA LEU A 112 -20.95 -9.84 4.60
C LEU A 112 -20.00 -8.69 4.26
N ASN A 113 -19.13 -8.86 3.26
CA ASN A 113 -18.17 -7.85 2.88
C ASN A 113 -18.82 -6.65 2.21
N GLY A 114 -19.83 -6.85 1.34
CA GLY A 114 -20.61 -5.76 0.75
C GLY A 114 -21.25 -4.88 1.81
N MET A 115 -21.86 -5.47 2.84
CA MET A 115 -22.47 -4.71 3.96
C MET A 115 -21.41 -3.96 4.79
N VAL A 116 -20.23 -4.56 5.02
CA VAL A 116 -19.10 -3.88 5.71
C VAL A 116 -18.62 -2.67 4.90
N LEU A 117 -18.62 -2.76 3.57
CA LEU A 117 -18.27 -1.65 2.67
C LEU A 117 -19.40 -0.59 2.55
N GLY A 118 -20.54 -0.80 3.24
CA GLY A 118 -21.64 0.15 3.29
C GLY A 118 -22.66 0.02 2.15
N PHE A 119 -22.68 -1.13 1.45
CA PHE A 119 -23.72 -1.45 0.46
C PHE A 119 -24.92 -2.10 1.14
N SER A 120 -26.13 -1.81 0.66
CA SER A 120 -27.34 -2.50 1.09
C SER A 120 -27.38 -3.92 0.52
N ARG A 121 -28.26 -4.76 1.08
CA ARG A 121 -28.43 -6.12 0.57
C ARG A 121 -28.89 -6.12 -0.88
N GLU A 122 -29.82 -5.24 -1.20
CA GLU A 122 -30.36 -5.06 -2.55
C GLU A 122 -29.27 -4.63 -3.54
N GLU A 123 -28.39 -3.71 -3.14
CA GLU A 123 -27.22 -3.32 -3.96
C GLU A 123 -26.26 -4.51 -4.19
N VAL A 124 -26.09 -5.40 -3.19
CA VAL A 124 -25.25 -6.60 -3.34
C VAL A 124 -25.95 -7.64 -4.22
N ASP A 125 -27.28 -7.80 -4.11
CA ASP A 125 -28.06 -8.71 -4.98
C ASP A 125 -27.90 -8.37 -6.47
N GLU A 126 -27.73 -7.07 -6.82
CA GLU A 126 -27.48 -6.63 -8.19
C GLU A 126 -26.07 -6.96 -8.72
N MET A 127 -25.11 -7.20 -7.81
CA MET A 127 -23.69 -7.39 -8.17
C MET A 127 -23.18 -8.81 -7.94
N VAL A 128 -23.92 -9.65 -7.22
CA VAL A 128 -23.44 -10.96 -6.76
C VAL A 128 -23.07 -11.90 -7.91
N ASP A 129 -23.84 -11.90 -8.97
CA ASP A 129 -23.59 -12.76 -10.14
C ASP A 129 -22.31 -12.34 -10.87
N ASP A 130 -22.08 -11.05 -11.06
CA ASP A 130 -20.84 -10.49 -11.65
C ASP A 130 -19.62 -10.83 -10.78
N ILE A 131 -19.77 -10.76 -9.45
CA ILE A 131 -18.70 -11.12 -8.51
C ILE A 131 -18.35 -12.61 -8.63
N ILE A 132 -19.35 -13.49 -8.69
CA ILE A 132 -19.17 -14.95 -8.83
C ILE A 132 -18.49 -15.28 -10.16
N GLU A 133 -18.98 -14.71 -11.25
CA GLU A 133 -18.41 -14.89 -12.60
C GLU A 133 -16.97 -14.38 -12.67
N PHE A 134 -16.69 -13.23 -12.05
CA PHE A 134 -15.35 -12.68 -12.02
C PHE A 134 -14.39 -13.55 -11.21
N ALA A 135 -14.81 -14.04 -10.03
CA ALA A 135 -14.00 -14.89 -9.15
C ALA A 135 -13.63 -16.23 -9.82
N ASP A 136 -14.54 -16.78 -10.62
CA ASP A 136 -14.36 -18.01 -11.41
C ASP A 136 -13.76 -19.15 -10.58
N ILE A 137 -14.43 -19.49 -9.47
CA ILE A 137 -14.05 -20.57 -8.55
C ILE A 137 -15.07 -21.73 -8.56
N GLY A 138 -16.03 -21.68 -9.47
CA GLY A 138 -17.06 -22.71 -9.67
C GLY A 138 -17.90 -22.96 -8.42
N ASP A 139 -18.32 -24.22 -8.22
CA ASP A 139 -19.18 -24.61 -7.09
C ASP A 139 -18.56 -24.41 -5.71
N HIS A 140 -17.26 -24.15 -5.64
CA HIS A 140 -16.61 -23.82 -4.37
C HIS A 140 -17.17 -22.56 -3.72
N ILE A 141 -17.84 -21.69 -4.49
CA ILE A 141 -18.50 -20.49 -3.96
C ILE A 141 -19.48 -20.79 -2.81
N TYR A 142 -20.10 -21.97 -2.82
CA TYR A 142 -21.06 -22.42 -1.78
C TYR A 142 -20.40 -23.18 -0.62
N GLN A 143 -19.06 -23.36 -0.64
CA GLN A 143 -18.32 -24.02 0.42
C GLN A 143 -17.70 -23.01 1.39
N PRO A 144 -17.45 -23.38 2.65
CA PRO A 144 -16.79 -22.50 3.62
C PRO A 144 -15.41 -22.04 3.14
N VAL A 145 -15.14 -20.74 3.29
CA VAL A 145 -13.90 -20.11 2.79
C VAL A 145 -12.64 -20.72 3.41
N LYS A 146 -12.72 -21.27 4.65
CA LYS A 146 -11.60 -22.02 5.27
C LYS A 146 -11.12 -23.22 4.45
N THR A 147 -11.93 -23.72 3.50
CA THR A 147 -11.57 -24.86 2.63
C THR A 147 -10.90 -24.41 1.32
N TYR A 148 -10.82 -23.11 1.07
CA TYR A 148 -10.27 -22.55 -0.15
C TYR A 148 -8.75 -22.70 -0.22
N SER A 149 -8.25 -22.90 -1.44
CA SER A 149 -6.85 -22.65 -1.72
C SER A 149 -6.53 -21.15 -1.58
N SER A 150 -5.26 -20.80 -1.38
CA SER A 150 -4.85 -19.38 -1.34
C SER A 150 -5.25 -18.62 -2.61
N GLY A 151 -5.17 -19.28 -3.77
CA GLY A 151 -5.60 -18.69 -5.05
C GLY A 151 -7.10 -18.41 -5.10
N MET A 152 -7.94 -19.37 -4.70
CA MET A 152 -9.41 -19.19 -4.66
C MET A 152 -9.80 -18.07 -3.70
N PHE A 153 -9.18 -18.03 -2.51
CA PHE A 153 -9.42 -16.98 -1.53
C PHE A 153 -9.14 -15.59 -2.11
N VAL A 154 -7.99 -15.45 -2.75
CA VAL A 154 -7.57 -14.16 -3.32
C VAL A 154 -8.44 -13.78 -4.52
N ARG A 155 -8.80 -14.73 -5.39
CA ARG A 155 -9.70 -14.48 -6.53
C ARG A 155 -11.05 -13.97 -6.06
N LEU A 156 -11.66 -14.62 -5.04
CA LEU A 156 -12.93 -14.14 -4.48
C LEU A 156 -12.81 -12.78 -3.80
N ALA A 157 -11.79 -12.59 -2.96
CA ALA A 157 -11.59 -11.33 -2.25
C ALA A 157 -11.38 -10.15 -3.22
N PHE A 158 -10.62 -10.39 -4.31
CA PHE A 158 -10.42 -9.41 -5.36
C PHE A 158 -11.72 -9.14 -6.14
N ALA A 159 -12.44 -10.21 -6.51
CA ALA A 159 -13.72 -10.11 -7.22
C ALA A 159 -14.73 -9.25 -6.45
N VAL A 160 -14.85 -9.46 -5.13
CA VAL A 160 -15.71 -8.63 -4.28
C VAL A 160 -15.25 -7.18 -4.32
N ALA A 161 -13.96 -6.92 -4.02
CA ALA A 161 -13.45 -5.56 -3.89
C ALA A 161 -13.58 -4.72 -5.17
N ILE A 162 -13.48 -5.37 -6.36
CA ILE A 162 -13.49 -4.65 -7.64
C ILE A 162 -14.90 -4.52 -8.24
N ASN A 163 -15.82 -5.45 -7.94
CA ASN A 163 -17.15 -5.46 -8.54
C ASN A 163 -18.25 -4.83 -7.67
N VAL A 164 -17.99 -4.47 -6.40
CA VAL A 164 -18.94 -3.73 -5.56
C VAL A 164 -19.21 -2.27 -6.03
N ASN A 165 -18.70 -1.90 -7.21
CA ASN A 165 -18.92 -0.62 -7.86
C ASN A 165 -18.74 0.61 -6.93
N PRO A 166 -17.58 0.75 -6.25
CA PRO A 166 -17.34 1.84 -5.32
C PRO A 166 -17.23 3.19 -6.04
N ASP A 167 -17.39 4.29 -5.30
CA ASP A 167 -17.10 5.64 -5.81
C ASP A 167 -15.60 5.90 -5.86
N ILE A 168 -14.87 5.30 -4.91
CA ILE A 168 -13.42 5.42 -4.76
C ILE A 168 -12.82 4.03 -4.63
N LEU A 169 -11.94 3.64 -5.55
CA LEU A 169 -11.20 2.39 -5.51
C LEU A 169 -9.74 2.66 -5.11
N ILE A 170 -9.27 1.97 -4.08
CA ILE A 170 -7.86 2.02 -3.67
C ILE A 170 -7.17 0.72 -4.06
N VAL A 171 -6.14 0.84 -4.90
CA VAL A 171 -5.35 -0.27 -5.42
C VAL A 171 -3.94 -0.17 -4.88
N ASP A 172 -3.51 -1.20 -4.13
CA ASP A 172 -2.15 -1.30 -3.58
C ASP A 172 -1.53 -2.60 -4.07
N GLU A 173 -0.40 -2.54 -4.77
CA GLU A 173 0.46 -3.66 -5.20
C GLU A 173 -0.23 -5.01 -5.55
N ALA A 174 -1.54 -5.09 -5.34
CA ALA A 174 -2.35 -6.30 -5.41
C ALA A 174 -2.61 -6.80 -6.84
N LEU A 175 -2.07 -6.14 -7.89
CA LEU A 175 -2.30 -6.54 -9.28
C LEU A 175 -1.54 -7.80 -9.71
N ALA A 176 -0.53 -8.23 -8.94
CA ALA A 176 0.26 -9.43 -9.23
C ALA A 176 -0.34 -10.70 -8.58
N VAL A 177 -1.65 -10.74 -8.38
CA VAL A 177 -2.34 -11.83 -7.66
C VAL A 177 -2.98 -12.81 -8.62
N GLY A 178 -2.94 -14.10 -8.29
CA GLY A 178 -3.50 -15.16 -9.12
C GLY A 178 -2.57 -15.59 -10.28
N ASP A 179 -3.11 -16.34 -11.20
CA ASP A 179 -2.44 -16.74 -12.43
C ASP A 179 -2.50 -15.63 -13.50
N LEU A 180 -1.80 -15.84 -14.60
CA LEU A 180 -1.70 -14.86 -15.69
C LEU A 180 -3.09 -14.51 -16.27
N GLU A 181 -3.97 -15.49 -16.39
CA GLU A 181 -5.32 -15.29 -16.94
C GLU A 181 -6.13 -14.36 -16.03
N PHE A 182 -6.11 -14.61 -14.74
CA PHE A 182 -6.78 -13.75 -13.76
C PHE A 182 -6.20 -12.32 -13.72
N GLN A 183 -4.87 -12.20 -13.85
CA GLN A 183 -4.22 -10.89 -13.94
C GLN A 183 -4.68 -10.10 -15.17
N LEU A 184 -4.81 -10.74 -16.33
CA LEU A 184 -5.35 -10.10 -17.54
C LEU A 184 -6.79 -9.63 -17.34
N LYS A 185 -7.64 -10.48 -16.74
CA LYS A 185 -9.02 -10.15 -16.38
C LYS A 185 -9.10 -8.94 -15.42
N CYS A 186 -8.20 -8.88 -14.44
CA CYS A 186 -8.07 -7.73 -13.56
C CYS A 186 -7.70 -6.44 -14.31
N MET A 187 -6.75 -6.51 -15.24
CA MET A 187 -6.31 -5.35 -16.02
C MET A 187 -7.41 -4.81 -16.94
N GLU A 188 -8.20 -5.68 -17.54
CA GLU A 188 -9.39 -5.31 -18.32
C GLU A 188 -10.41 -4.59 -17.44
N LYS A 189 -10.72 -5.14 -16.26
CA LYS A 189 -11.65 -4.53 -15.32
C LYS A 189 -11.19 -3.18 -14.81
N PHE A 190 -9.88 -2.99 -14.55
CA PHE A 190 -9.34 -1.66 -14.22
C PHE A 190 -9.54 -0.65 -15.34
N THR A 191 -9.37 -1.08 -16.59
CA THR A 191 -9.60 -0.21 -17.75
C THR A 191 -11.07 0.20 -17.85
N GLU A 192 -12.00 -0.71 -17.57
CA GLU A 192 -13.44 -0.41 -17.50
C GLU A 192 -13.74 0.60 -16.40
N ILE A 193 -13.22 0.38 -15.18
CA ILE A 193 -13.42 1.27 -14.03
C ILE A 193 -12.85 2.67 -14.32
N LYS A 194 -11.66 2.76 -14.91
CA LYS A 194 -11.08 4.03 -15.35
C LYS A 194 -12.03 4.77 -16.31
N ASN A 195 -12.56 4.06 -17.29
CA ASN A 195 -13.44 4.64 -18.32
C ASN A 195 -14.84 4.99 -17.77
N SER A 196 -15.26 4.40 -16.64
CA SER A 196 -16.55 4.70 -16.00
C SER A 196 -16.54 5.99 -15.16
N GLY A 197 -15.40 6.70 -15.09
CA GLY A 197 -15.26 7.94 -14.34
C GLY A 197 -15.21 7.77 -12.81
N LYS A 198 -14.88 6.58 -12.31
CA LYS A 198 -14.65 6.34 -10.89
C LYS A 198 -13.29 6.89 -10.46
N THR A 199 -13.21 7.30 -9.20
CA THR A 199 -11.96 7.79 -8.61
C THR A 199 -11.07 6.61 -8.21
N ILE A 200 -9.80 6.62 -8.63
CA ILE A 200 -8.88 5.52 -8.33
C ILE A 200 -7.60 6.06 -7.70
N LEU A 201 -7.23 5.50 -6.55
CA LEU A 201 -5.93 5.71 -5.92
C LEU A 201 -5.07 4.48 -6.22
N PHE A 202 -4.01 4.67 -6.97
CA PHE A 202 -3.13 3.60 -7.41
C PHE A 202 -1.77 3.69 -6.71
N VAL A 203 -1.44 2.70 -5.89
CA VAL A 203 -0.15 2.59 -5.21
C VAL A 203 0.58 1.37 -5.74
N SER A 204 1.74 1.56 -6.33
CA SER A 204 2.55 0.46 -6.85
C SER A 204 4.03 0.77 -6.75
N HIS A 205 4.85 -0.26 -6.62
CA HIS A 205 6.30 -0.17 -6.82
C HIS A 205 6.67 -0.20 -8.31
N ASP A 206 5.76 -0.71 -9.15
CA ASP A 206 5.95 -0.69 -10.60
C ASP A 206 5.56 0.67 -11.19
N ILE A 207 6.59 1.47 -11.47
CA ILE A 207 6.44 2.79 -12.09
C ILE A 207 5.78 2.68 -13.47
N SER A 208 5.98 1.59 -14.19
CA SER A 208 5.39 1.36 -15.52
C SER A 208 3.86 1.29 -15.43
N SER A 209 3.34 0.59 -14.44
CA SER A 209 1.90 0.53 -14.17
C SER A 209 1.33 1.90 -13.79
N ILE A 210 2.03 2.66 -12.94
CA ILE A 210 1.62 4.02 -12.59
C ILE A 210 1.57 4.92 -13.82
N ARG A 211 2.59 4.90 -14.68
CA ARG A 211 2.62 5.66 -15.94
C ARG A 211 1.52 5.26 -16.92
N ARG A 212 1.15 3.97 -16.93
CA ARG A 212 0.10 3.44 -17.82
C ARG A 212 -1.30 3.89 -17.42
N PHE A 213 -1.58 3.92 -16.12
CA PHE A 213 -2.94 4.10 -15.62
C PHE A 213 -3.21 5.50 -15.09
N CYS A 214 -2.23 6.18 -14.49
CA CYS A 214 -2.44 7.43 -13.80
C CYS A 214 -2.04 8.64 -14.66
N ASP A 215 -2.87 9.67 -14.61
CA ASP A 215 -2.57 10.93 -15.30
C ASP A 215 -1.74 11.86 -14.42
N ARG A 216 -1.96 11.80 -13.09
CA ARG A 216 -1.23 12.60 -12.10
C ARG A 216 -0.74 11.71 -10.96
N SER A 217 0.33 12.13 -10.28
CA SER A 217 0.92 11.36 -9.19
C SER A 217 1.41 12.24 -8.05
N TYR A 218 1.44 11.65 -6.86
CA TYR A 218 2.08 12.18 -5.66
C TYR A 218 3.34 11.39 -5.35
N TRP A 219 4.44 12.08 -5.08
CA TRP A 219 5.65 11.46 -4.55
C TRP A 219 5.75 11.72 -3.05
N LEU A 220 5.68 10.64 -2.25
CA LEU A 220 5.87 10.67 -0.81
C LEU A 220 7.30 10.28 -0.43
N LYS A 221 7.88 11.03 0.51
CA LYS A 221 9.20 10.75 1.06
C LYS A 221 9.25 11.16 2.53
N ASN A 222 9.65 10.24 3.41
CA ASN A 222 9.78 10.48 4.86
C ASN A 222 8.51 11.08 5.50
N GLY A 223 7.34 10.65 5.04
CA GLY A 223 6.05 11.12 5.55
C GLY A 223 5.56 12.45 5.01
N GLU A 224 6.23 13.04 4.05
CA GLU A 224 5.87 14.32 3.42
C GLU A 224 5.60 14.13 1.93
N VAL A 225 4.72 14.95 1.34
CA VAL A 225 4.57 15.08 -0.11
C VAL A 225 5.67 15.97 -0.63
N VAL A 226 6.56 15.43 -1.46
CA VAL A 226 7.70 16.17 -2.05
C VAL A 226 7.34 16.78 -3.40
N GLU A 227 6.46 16.09 -4.13
CA GLU A 227 6.08 16.51 -5.46
C GLU A 227 4.69 15.98 -5.82
N TYR A 228 3.95 16.76 -6.62
CA TYR A 228 2.65 16.41 -7.15
C TYR A 228 2.48 17.05 -8.53
N GLY A 229 2.02 16.30 -9.50
CA GLY A 229 1.83 16.81 -10.85
C GLY A 229 1.62 15.73 -11.89
N ASP A 230 2.04 15.99 -13.10
CA ASP A 230 2.02 15.03 -14.22
C ASP A 230 2.77 13.75 -13.84
N THR A 231 2.17 12.61 -14.15
CA THR A 231 2.74 11.31 -13.75
C THR A 231 4.11 11.04 -14.38
N MET A 232 4.34 11.43 -15.62
CA MET A 232 5.64 11.21 -16.29
C MET A 232 6.73 12.06 -15.63
N GLU A 233 6.43 13.31 -15.27
CA GLU A 233 7.37 14.21 -14.60
C GLU A 233 7.70 13.70 -13.19
N VAL A 234 6.70 13.49 -12.34
CA VAL A 234 6.87 13.03 -10.96
C VAL A 234 7.61 11.69 -10.88
N THR A 235 7.24 10.73 -11.73
CA THR A 235 7.88 9.41 -11.73
C THR A 235 9.31 9.46 -12.26
N THR A 236 9.61 10.33 -13.22
CA THR A 236 10.98 10.52 -13.73
C THR A 236 11.88 11.14 -12.64
N ASN A 237 11.37 12.13 -11.90
CA ASN A 237 12.08 12.74 -10.78
C ASN A 237 12.33 11.72 -9.65
N TYR A 238 11.34 10.88 -9.38
CA TYR A 238 11.48 9.78 -8.41
C TYR A 238 12.53 8.74 -8.85
N GLU A 239 12.53 8.29 -10.12
CA GLU A 239 13.57 7.40 -10.66
C GLU A 239 14.97 8.00 -10.56
N ASN A 240 15.12 9.28 -10.92
CA ASN A 240 16.39 9.98 -10.81
C ASN A 240 16.88 10.07 -9.37
N PHE A 241 15.97 10.26 -8.41
CA PHE A 241 16.30 10.21 -6.99
C PHE A 241 16.81 8.82 -6.58
N LEU A 242 16.14 7.74 -6.99
CA LEU A 242 16.56 6.35 -6.69
C LEU A 242 17.94 6.04 -7.29
N LYS A 243 18.21 6.43 -8.54
CA LYS A 243 19.51 6.25 -9.20
C LYS A 243 20.63 6.95 -8.43
N LYS A 244 20.43 8.22 -8.04
CA LYS A 244 21.41 8.98 -7.25
C LYS A 244 21.69 8.35 -5.88
N LYS A 245 20.66 7.77 -5.25
CA LYS A 245 20.79 7.07 -3.96
C LYS A 245 21.60 5.79 -4.10
N SER A 246 21.37 4.99 -5.14
CA SER A 246 22.09 3.74 -5.42
C SER A 246 23.58 4.00 -5.63
N VAL A 247 23.95 5.03 -6.41
CA VAL A 247 25.36 5.41 -6.63
C VAL A 247 26.05 5.77 -5.31
N LYS A 248 25.41 6.59 -4.46
CA LYS A 248 25.98 6.96 -3.15
C LYS A 248 26.16 5.77 -2.21
N THR A 249 25.31 4.75 -2.31
CA THR A 249 25.41 3.53 -1.48
C THR A 249 26.58 2.66 -1.95
N VAL A 250 26.81 2.55 -3.26
CA VAL A 250 27.95 1.82 -3.84
C VAL A 250 29.28 2.48 -3.43
N ASP A 251 29.37 3.80 -3.52
CA ASP A 251 30.58 4.53 -3.11
C ASP A 251 30.87 4.39 -1.60
N ARG A 252 29.84 4.42 -0.75
CA ARG A 252 29.99 4.17 0.69
C ARG A 252 30.49 2.76 1.00
N ASN A 253 29.96 1.75 0.31
CA ASN A 253 30.37 0.36 0.48
C ASN A 253 31.82 0.16 -0.02
N LYS A 254 32.22 0.76 -1.13
CA LYS A 254 33.64 0.72 -1.58
C LYS A 254 34.56 1.34 -0.55
N ASN A 255 34.26 2.52 -0.02
CA ASN A 255 35.05 3.16 1.01
C ASN A 255 35.07 2.38 2.35
N GLN A 256 34.05 1.60 2.67
CA GLN A 256 34.08 0.69 3.82
C GLN A 256 34.93 -0.55 3.57
N VAL A 257 34.84 -1.17 2.40
CA VAL A 257 35.69 -2.31 2.03
C VAL A 257 37.16 -1.91 2.02
N GLU A 258 37.49 -0.73 1.49
CA GLU A 258 38.89 -0.21 1.53
C GLU A 258 39.36 0.08 2.97
N ARG A 259 38.50 0.43 3.91
CA ARG A 259 38.85 0.60 5.33
C ARG A 259 39.03 -0.71 6.08
N PHE A 260 38.43 -1.80 5.62
CA PHE A 260 38.59 -3.16 6.18
C PHE A 260 39.65 -3.98 5.44
N ALA A 261 40.20 -3.50 4.34
CA ALA A 261 41.46 -4.01 3.78
C ALA A 261 42.59 -3.55 4.71
N ALA A 262 42.78 -4.29 5.81
CA ALA A 262 43.85 -4.07 6.74
C ALA A 262 45.20 -4.19 6.05
N PRO A 263 46.20 -3.38 6.42
CA PRO A 263 47.54 -3.47 5.81
C PRO A 263 48.38 -4.71 6.27
N ASP A 264 47.76 -5.75 6.80
CA ASP A 264 48.41 -6.95 7.28
C ASP A 264 47.88 -8.23 6.57
N ILE A 265 47.83 -8.22 5.24
CA ILE A 265 47.89 -9.48 4.51
C ILE A 265 49.36 -9.88 4.45
N VAL A 266 49.76 -10.72 5.40
CA VAL A 266 51.02 -11.44 5.37
C VAL A 266 51.19 -12.08 4.00
N ASP A 267 52.24 -11.68 3.29
CA ASP A 267 52.62 -12.19 1.99
C ASP A 267 53.08 -13.68 2.15
N VAL A 268 52.15 -14.61 1.94
CA VAL A 268 52.43 -16.05 1.97
C VAL A 268 53.00 -16.44 0.61
N THR A 269 54.16 -15.91 0.26
CA THR A 269 54.91 -16.27 -0.95
C THR A 269 56.07 -17.23 -0.70
N LYS A 270 56.19 -17.86 0.48
CA LYS A 270 57.14 -18.93 0.75
C LYS A 270 56.50 -20.06 1.57
N ALA A 271 55.82 -20.96 0.88
CA ALA A 271 55.64 -22.33 1.39
C ALA A 271 56.72 -23.19 0.77
N GLU A 272 57.85 -23.40 1.48
CA GLU A 272 58.79 -24.47 1.21
C GLU A 272 58.11 -25.78 1.60
N LEU A 273 57.82 -26.63 0.64
CA LEU A 273 57.54 -28.06 0.83
C LEU A 273 58.80 -28.71 1.36
N LEU A 274 58.85 -28.97 2.67
CA LEU A 274 59.82 -29.92 3.24
C LEU A 274 59.28 -31.32 2.97
N ASP A 275 59.89 -32.00 1.99
CA ASP A 275 59.81 -33.43 1.84
C ASP A 275 60.33 -34.08 3.13
N LYS A 276 59.55 -35.01 3.66
CA LYS A 276 59.97 -35.93 4.68
C LYS A 276 60.06 -37.31 4.04
N ASP A 277 61.27 -37.82 4.04
CA ASP A 277 61.62 -39.28 3.94
C ASP A 277 60.81 -40.14 4.92
#